data_3926a4ae90185e5f0356b217ae20348b
#
_entry.id   3926a4ae90185e5f0356b217ae20348b
#
_cell.length_a   1.000
_cell.length_b   1.000
_cell.length_c   1.000
_cell.angle_alpha   90.00
_cell.angle_beta   90.00
_cell.angle_gamma   90.00
#
_symmetry.space_group_name_H-M   'P 1'
#
loop_
_entity.id
_entity.type
_entity.pdbx_description
1 polymer ?
#
loop_
_entity_poly.entity_id
_entity_poly.type
_entity_poly.pdbx_seq_one_letter_code
_entity_poly.pdbx_strand_id
1 'polypeptide(L)'
;MGLDISANAVQQAIQNAELNGVQNICHFEVANAFDVLKQWGKEGRHYDVVMLDPPAFTKSRETIQKAITGYKEINLRGMKLVKQGGFLVTSSCTNLVNPELFLQIIDMAAKDARRKIRQVIFQTQSADHPVIRSIENTQYLKFLIIQVQ
;
A
#
# COMPACT_ATOMS: atom_id res chain seq x y z
N MET A 1 9.84 -0.67 -10.68
CA MET A 1 10.06 -1.95 -9.97
C MET A 1 8.75 -2.38 -9.33
N GLY A 2 8.29 -3.61 -9.59
CA GLY A 2 7.13 -4.23 -8.96
C GLY A 2 7.52 -5.49 -8.20
N LEU A 3 6.85 -5.75 -7.07
CA LEU A 3 7.07 -6.93 -6.23
C LEU A 3 5.74 -7.63 -5.99
N ASP A 4 5.72 -8.94 -6.12
CA ASP A 4 4.63 -9.79 -5.67
C ASP A 4 5.18 -11.12 -5.16
N ILE A 5 4.48 -11.74 -4.22
CA ILE A 5 4.85 -13.07 -3.71
C ILE A 5 4.45 -14.18 -4.68
N SER A 6 3.51 -13.92 -5.58
CA SER A 6 3.03 -14.86 -6.59
C SER A 6 3.90 -14.83 -7.84
N ALA A 7 4.58 -15.93 -8.12
CA ALA A 7 5.35 -16.09 -9.36
C ALA A 7 4.47 -15.90 -10.62
N ASN A 8 3.22 -16.38 -10.58
CA ASN A 8 2.29 -16.21 -11.70
C ASN A 8 1.93 -14.74 -11.92
N ALA A 9 1.69 -13.96 -10.85
CA ALA A 9 1.41 -12.53 -10.96
C ALA A 9 2.60 -11.76 -11.53
N VAL A 10 3.82 -12.08 -11.10
CA VAL A 10 5.06 -11.50 -11.64
C VAL A 10 5.23 -11.84 -13.11
N GLN A 11 5.02 -13.09 -13.50
CA GLN A 11 5.10 -13.49 -14.90
C GLN A 11 4.08 -12.75 -15.78
N GLN A 12 2.85 -12.61 -15.30
CA GLN A 12 1.81 -11.85 -15.99
C GLN A 12 2.16 -10.35 -16.11
N ALA A 13 2.76 -9.78 -15.06
CA ALA A 13 3.22 -8.38 -15.10
C ALA A 13 4.34 -8.18 -16.15
N ILE A 14 5.26 -9.13 -16.27
CA ILE A 14 6.31 -9.11 -17.31
C ILE A 14 5.68 -9.17 -18.71
N GLN A 15 4.76 -10.11 -18.96
CA GLN A 15 4.06 -10.23 -20.22
C GLN A 15 3.27 -8.94 -20.58
N ASN A 16 2.61 -8.35 -19.58
CA ASN A 16 1.90 -7.09 -19.78
C ASN A 16 2.85 -5.94 -20.14
N ALA A 17 4.04 -5.88 -19.55
CA ALA A 17 5.06 -4.90 -19.90
C ALA A 17 5.57 -5.08 -21.34
N GLU A 18 5.77 -6.33 -21.78
CA GLU A 18 6.15 -6.66 -23.15
C GLU A 18 5.04 -6.25 -24.15
N LEU A 19 3.78 -6.61 -23.86
CA LEU A 19 2.62 -6.24 -24.70
C LEU A 19 2.46 -4.72 -24.87
N ASN A 20 2.86 -3.94 -23.86
CA ASN A 20 2.80 -2.48 -23.89
C ASN A 20 4.11 -1.82 -24.34
N GLY A 21 5.14 -2.57 -24.69
CA GLY A 21 6.44 -2.05 -25.14
C GLY A 21 7.23 -1.31 -24.06
N VAL A 22 6.98 -1.59 -22.77
CA VAL A 22 7.63 -0.91 -21.62
C VAL A 22 8.56 -1.83 -20.82
N GLN A 23 8.88 -3.01 -21.34
CA GLN A 23 9.72 -4.01 -20.68
C GLN A 23 11.13 -3.49 -20.32
N ASN A 24 11.64 -2.50 -21.03
CA ASN A 24 12.96 -1.93 -20.75
C ASN A 24 13.00 -1.01 -19.53
N ILE A 25 11.86 -0.55 -19.05
CA ILE A 25 11.73 0.36 -17.91
C ILE A 25 10.97 -0.26 -16.73
N CYS A 26 10.32 -1.42 -16.95
CA CYS A 26 9.58 -2.15 -15.94
C CYS A 26 10.39 -3.37 -15.47
N HIS A 27 10.58 -3.49 -14.16
CA HIS A 27 11.26 -4.63 -13.53
C HIS A 27 10.35 -5.23 -12.48
N PHE A 28 10.28 -6.56 -12.45
CA PHE A 28 9.41 -7.28 -11.52
C PHE A 28 10.17 -8.42 -10.84
N GLU A 29 9.91 -8.64 -9.55
CA GLU A 29 10.55 -9.69 -8.77
C GLU A 29 9.51 -10.46 -7.92
N VAL A 30 9.70 -11.79 -7.84
CA VAL A 30 8.97 -12.64 -6.89
C VAL A 30 9.59 -12.48 -5.53
N ALA A 31 8.95 -11.76 -4.62
CA ALA A 31 9.49 -11.51 -3.30
C ALA A 31 8.41 -11.15 -2.27
N ASN A 32 8.73 -11.36 -0.99
CA ASN A 32 7.93 -10.85 0.11
C ASN A 32 8.23 -9.36 0.31
N ALA A 33 7.22 -8.51 0.08
CA ALA A 33 7.36 -7.06 0.20
C ALA A 33 7.87 -6.61 1.59
N PHE A 34 7.47 -7.27 2.68
CA PHE A 34 7.96 -6.93 4.02
C PHE A 34 9.47 -7.09 4.15
N ASP A 35 10.04 -8.15 3.60
CA ASP A 35 11.48 -8.40 3.67
C ASP A 35 12.25 -7.45 2.79
N VAL A 36 11.80 -7.27 1.55
CA VAL A 36 12.46 -6.41 0.56
C VAL A 36 12.44 -4.94 0.98
N LEU A 37 11.29 -4.41 1.42
CA LEU A 37 11.21 -3.01 1.89
C LEU A 37 12.13 -2.76 3.10
N LYS A 38 12.26 -3.76 3.99
CA LYS A 38 13.20 -3.68 5.12
C LYS A 38 14.65 -3.65 4.66
N GLN A 39 15.00 -4.51 3.70
CA GLN A 39 16.34 -4.57 3.12
C GLN A 39 16.67 -3.26 2.40
N TRP A 40 15.80 -2.79 1.50
CA TRP A 40 16.02 -1.54 0.76
C TRP A 40 16.14 -0.31 1.67
N GLY A 41 15.40 -0.29 2.78
CA GLY A 41 15.57 0.75 3.80
C GLY A 41 16.96 0.74 4.44
N LYS A 42 17.55 -0.44 4.69
CA LYS A 42 18.93 -0.56 5.18
C LYS A 42 19.98 -0.17 4.12
N GLU A 43 19.68 -0.43 2.86
CA GLU A 43 20.52 -0.05 1.72
C GLU A 43 20.43 1.44 1.36
N GLY A 44 19.51 2.18 2.01
CA GLY A 44 19.31 3.61 1.76
C GLY A 44 18.69 3.90 0.39
N ARG A 45 17.93 2.96 -0.19
CA ARG A 45 17.23 3.19 -1.45
C ARG A 45 16.10 4.19 -1.26
N HIS A 46 15.90 5.06 -2.27
CA HIS A 46 14.81 6.05 -2.26
C HIS A 46 14.15 6.12 -3.63
N TYR A 47 12.83 6.31 -3.61
CA TYR A 47 11.96 6.37 -4.79
C TYR A 47 11.13 7.65 -4.77
N ASP A 48 10.76 8.16 -5.94
CA ASP A 48 9.87 9.32 -6.07
C ASP A 48 8.43 8.96 -5.69
N VAL A 49 8.03 7.72 -6.00
CA VAL A 49 6.72 7.15 -5.66
C VAL A 49 6.90 5.73 -5.14
N VAL A 50 6.26 5.42 -4.02
CA VAL A 50 6.08 4.05 -3.52
C VAL A 50 4.60 3.76 -3.49
N MET A 51 4.18 2.66 -4.13
CA MET A 51 2.79 2.20 -4.13
C MET A 51 2.67 0.90 -3.33
N LEU A 52 1.74 0.89 -2.38
CA LEU A 52 1.45 -0.24 -1.52
C LEU A 52 0.00 -0.65 -1.68
N ASP A 53 -0.23 -1.83 -2.23
CA ASP A 53 -1.55 -2.45 -2.35
C ASP A 53 -1.54 -3.83 -1.66
N PRO A 54 -1.46 -3.85 -0.33
CA PRO A 54 -1.37 -5.09 0.42
C PRO A 54 -2.70 -5.84 0.43
N PRO A 55 -2.67 -7.16 0.62
CA PRO A 55 -3.89 -7.93 0.83
C PRO A 55 -4.59 -7.51 2.13
N ALA A 56 -5.86 -7.91 2.27
CA ALA A 56 -6.57 -7.77 3.54
C ALA A 56 -5.84 -8.56 4.64
N PHE A 57 -5.27 -7.89 5.62
CA PHE A 57 -4.54 -8.54 6.72
C PHE A 57 -5.46 -9.17 7.76
N THR A 58 -6.77 -8.99 7.64
CA THR A 58 -7.75 -9.60 8.53
C THR A 58 -9.03 -9.98 7.77
N LYS A 59 -9.63 -11.09 8.23
CA LYS A 59 -10.94 -11.55 7.79
C LYS A 59 -11.94 -11.63 8.96
N SER A 60 -11.51 -11.34 10.19
CA SER A 60 -12.37 -11.38 11.38
C SER A 60 -12.02 -10.27 12.35
N ARG A 61 -12.98 -9.88 13.20
CA ARG A 61 -12.78 -8.87 14.26
C ARG A 61 -11.71 -9.28 15.27
N GLU A 62 -11.56 -10.56 15.53
CA GLU A 62 -10.56 -11.10 16.47
C GLU A 62 -9.12 -10.86 16.01
N THR A 63 -8.90 -10.73 14.69
CA THR A 63 -7.57 -10.53 14.10
C THR A 63 -7.29 -9.09 13.69
N ILE A 64 -8.17 -8.13 14.03
CA ILE A 64 -8.02 -6.71 13.65
C ILE A 64 -6.72 -6.11 14.15
N GLN A 65 -6.27 -6.49 15.35
CA GLN A 65 -5.02 -5.97 15.91
C GLN A 65 -3.79 -6.40 15.08
N LYS A 66 -3.82 -7.62 14.53
CA LYS A 66 -2.78 -8.09 13.60
C LYS A 66 -2.81 -7.27 12.29
N ALA A 67 -4.00 -6.93 11.80
CA ALA A 67 -4.14 -6.09 10.62
C ALA A 67 -3.60 -4.68 10.84
N ILE A 68 -3.91 -4.05 11.98
CA ILE A 68 -3.38 -2.74 12.36
C ILE A 68 -1.86 -2.77 12.34
N THR A 69 -1.25 -3.79 12.96
CA THR A 69 0.21 -3.97 12.99
C THR A 69 0.78 -4.15 11.58
N GLY A 70 0.16 -4.98 10.74
CA GLY A 70 0.60 -5.25 9.37
C GLY A 70 0.53 -3.99 8.48
N TYR A 71 -0.61 -3.29 8.49
CA TYR A 71 -0.76 -2.03 7.75
C TYR A 71 0.22 -0.95 8.23
N LYS A 72 0.38 -0.80 9.56
CA LYS A 72 1.34 0.14 10.13
C LYS A 72 2.77 -0.16 9.65
N GLU A 73 3.19 -1.42 9.74
CA GLU A 73 4.55 -1.83 9.41
C GLU A 73 4.87 -1.64 7.92
N ILE A 74 3.98 -2.05 7.01
CA ILE A 74 4.24 -1.91 5.58
C ILE A 74 4.28 -0.43 5.17
N ASN A 75 3.39 0.39 5.72
CA ASN A 75 3.35 1.83 5.44
C ASN A 75 4.58 2.55 6.01
N LEU A 76 5.01 2.21 7.23
CA LEU A 76 6.25 2.73 7.82
C LEU A 76 7.46 2.45 6.94
N ARG A 77 7.59 1.21 6.45
CA ARG A 77 8.69 0.82 5.57
C ARG A 77 8.62 1.53 4.24
N GLY A 78 7.43 1.60 3.64
CA GLY A 78 7.21 2.36 2.41
C GLY A 78 7.57 3.82 2.54
N MET A 79 7.14 4.51 3.61
CA MET A 79 7.47 5.93 3.86
C MET A 79 8.98 6.18 3.97
N LYS A 80 9.74 5.24 4.57
CA LYS A 80 11.20 5.35 4.66
C LYS A 80 11.89 5.30 3.30
N LEU A 81 11.27 4.68 2.31
CA LEU A 81 11.78 4.58 0.95
C LEU A 81 11.36 5.75 0.05
N VAL A 82 10.43 6.59 0.49
CA VAL A 82 10.01 7.76 -0.29
C VAL A 82 11.02 8.89 -0.11
N LYS A 83 11.47 9.50 -1.20
CA LYS A 83 12.26 10.74 -1.18
C LYS A 83 11.49 11.87 -0.48
N GLN A 84 12.18 12.83 0.06
CA GLN A 84 11.56 14.07 0.54
C GLN A 84 10.82 14.75 -0.61
N GLY A 85 9.54 15.09 -0.41
CA GLY A 85 8.67 15.65 -1.44
C GLY A 85 8.03 14.62 -2.36
N GLY A 86 8.43 13.34 -2.29
CA GLY A 86 7.83 12.23 -3.04
C GLY A 86 6.50 11.76 -2.46
N PHE A 87 5.92 10.71 -3.06
CA PHE A 87 4.57 10.26 -2.73
C PHE A 87 4.54 8.81 -2.26
N LEU A 88 3.75 8.57 -1.23
CA LEU A 88 3.27 7.23 -0.87
C LEU A 88 1.82 7.10 -1.32
N VAL A 89 1.54 6.07 -2.11
CA VAL A 89 0.19 5.63 -2.47
C VAL A 89 -0.08 4.36 -1.69
N THR A 90 -1.18 4.32 -0.96
CA THR A 90 -1.49 3.15 -0.12
C THR A 90 -2.98 2.86 -0.08
N SER A 91 -3.33 1.58 0.01
CA SER A 91 -4.71 1.11 0.04
C SER A 91 -4.98 0.12 1.16
N SER A 92 -6.26 -0.06 1.45
CA SER A 92 -6.78 -1.14 2.29
C SER A 92 -8.11 -1.61 1.74
N CYS A 93 -8.23 -2.90 1.45
CA CYS A 93 -9.42 -3.53 0.87
C CYS A 93 -10.24 -4.34 1.89
N THR A 94 -10.21 -4.01 3.17
CA THR A 94 -11.02 -4.67 4.21
C THR A 94 -12.01 -3.72 4.86
N ASN A 95 -13.27 -4.13 4.99
CA ASN A 95 -14.32 -3.39 5.70
C ASN A 95 -14.07 -3.27 7.22
N LEU A 96 -13.28 -4.19 7.80
CA LEU A 96 -12.97 -4.19 9.23
C LEU A 96 -12.04 -3.06 9.66
N VAL A 97 -11.28 -2.49 8.73
CA VAL A 97 -10.49 -1.27 8.92
C VAL A 97 -11.26 -0.14 8.25
N ASN A 98 -12.06 0.60 9.02
CA ASN A 98 -12.81 1.74 8.51
C ASN A 98 -11.89 2.91 8.11
N PRO A 99 -12.39 3.95 7.42
CA PRO A 99 -11.59 5.09 6.98
C PRO A 99 -10.81 5.77 8.09
N GLU A 100 -11.44 6.03 9.23
CA GLU A 100 -10.84 6.72 10.38
C GLU A 100 -9.69 5.89 10.96
N LEU A 101 -9.90 4.59 11.16
CA LEU A 101 -8.87 3.68 11.65
C LEU A 101 -7.70 3.57 10.66
N PHE A 102 -7.99 3.53 9.35
CA PHE A 102 -6.94 3.50 8.34
C PHE A 102 -6.05 4.74 8.41
N LEU A 103 -6.64 5.93 8.49
CA LEU A 103 -5.90 7.19 8.64
C LEU A 103 -5.06 7.21 9.93
N GLN A 104 -5.62 6.76 11.05
CA GLN A 104 -4.86 6.64 12.32
C GLN A 104 -3.64 5.70 12.18
N ILE A 105 -3.79 4.58 11.46
CA ILE A 105 -2.68 3.66 11.20
C ILE A 105 -1.58 4.36 10.39
N ILE A 106 -1.95 5.15 9.37
CA ILE A 106 -1.01 5.91 8.55
C ILE A 106 -0.29 6.97 9.38
N ASP A 107 -1.00 7.69 10.26
CA ASP A 107 -0.39 8.68 11.16
C ASP A 107 0.60 8.02 12.15
N MET A 108 0.25 6.86 12.71
CA MET A 108 1.18 6.09 13.54
C MET A 108 2.42 5.65 12.75
N ALA A 109 2.25 5.20 11.50
CA ALA A 109 3.37 4.82 10.65
C ALA A 109 4.29 6.01 10.33
N ALA A 110 3.71 7.18 10.03
CA ALA A 110 4.45 8.41 9.76
C ALA A 110 5.27 8.87 10.98
N LYS A 111 4.66 8.83 12.17
CA LYS A 111 5.34 9.14 13.43
C LYS A 111 6.55 8.23 13.66
N ASP A 112 6.38 6.93 13.49
CA ASP A 112 7.46 5.95 13.69
C ASP A 112 8.54 6.03 12.58
N ALA A 113 8.13 6.42 11.36
CA ALA A 113 9.07 6.70 10.27
C ALA A 113 9.82 8.04 10.48
N ARG A 114 9.40 8.87 11.44
CA ARG A 114 9.88 10.23 11.67
C ARG A 114 9.72 11.12 10.45
N ARG A 115 8.59 10.96 9.74
CA ARG A 115 8.26 11.74 8.54
C ARG A 115 7.01 12.58 8.78
N LYS A 116 7.01 13.79 8.24
CA LYS A 116 5.80 14.60 8.11
C LYS A 116 5.09 14.19 6.82
N ILE A 117 3.78 14.16 6.86
CA ILE A 117 2.96 13.76 5.71
C ILE A 117 1.91 14.83 5.44
N ARG A 118 1.57 15.01 4.16
CA ARG A 118 0.46 15.83 3.70
C ARG A 118 -0.49 14.97 2.88
N GLN A 119 -1.73 14.88 3.30
CA GLN A 119 -2.76 14.19 2.51
C GLN A 119 -2.99 14.98 1.21
N VAL A 120 -2.95 14.28 0.09
CA VAL A 120 -3.23 14.82 -1.24
C VAL A 120 -4.60 14.36 -1.72
N ILE A 121 -4.86 13.05 -1.64
CA ILE A 121 -6.12 12.42 -2.05
C ILE A 121 -6.52 11.38 -1.00
N PHE A 122 -7.81 11.34 -0.68
CA PHE A 122 -8.44 10.19 -0.02
C PHE A 122 -9.69 9.82 -0.81
N GLN A 123 -9.78 8.57 -1.23
CA GLN A 123 -10.92 8.05 -1.99
C GLN A 123 -11.35 6.68 -1.45
N THR A 124 -12.56 6.31 -1.76
CA THR A 124 -13.13 4.98 -1.55
C THR A 124 -13.22 4.25 -2.89
N GLN A 125 -14.02 3.19 -2.98
CA GLN A 125 -14.22 2.45 -4.21
C GLN A 125 -14.89 3.29 -5.30
N SER A 126 -14.67 2.88 -6.55
CA SER A 126 -15.26 3.52 -7.73
C SER A 126 -16.79 3.27 -7.84
N ALA A 127 -17.45 4.01 -8.71
CA ALA A 127 -18.93 4.01 -8.83
C ALA A 127 -19.53 2.68 -9.33
N ASP A 128 -18.74 1.86 -10.03
CA ASP A 128 -19.12 0.50 -10.43
C ASP A 128 -19.16 -0.51 -9.27
N HIS A 129 -18.63 -0.11 -8.10
CA HIS A 129 -18.74 -0.82 -6.82
C HIS A 129 -19.55 -0.01 -5.82
N PRO A 130 -20.90 0.06 -5.96
CA PRO A 130 -21.72 0.96 -5.16
C PRO A 130 -21.72 0.60 -3.68
N VAL A 131 -21.76 1.62 -2.82
CA VAL A 131 -21.96 1.45 -1.38
C VAL A 131 -23.46 1.37 -1.09
N ILE A 132 -23.91 0.26 -0.52
CA ILE A 132 -25.28 0.06 -0.03
C ILE A 132 -25.30 0.42 1.46
N ARG A 133 -25.91 1.53 1.84
CA ARG A 133 -25.84 2.08 3.21
C ARG A 133 -26.32 1.13 4.30
N SER A 134 -27.24 0.23 3.98
CA SER A 134 -27.74 -0.80 4.90
C SER A 134 -26.82 -2.02 5.04
N ILE A 135 -25.73 -2.11 4.24
CA ILE A 135 -24.83 -3.27 4.21
C ILE A 135 -23.39 -2.76 4.39
N GLU A 136 -22.87 -2.83 5.63
CA GLU A 136 -21.53 -2.32 5.99
C GLU A 136 -20.41 -2.91 5.12
N ASN A 137 -20.53 -4.18 4.72
CA ASN A 137 -19.49 -4.87 3.94
C ASN A 137 -19.32 -4.32 2.51
N THR A 138 -20.20 -3.46 2.05
CA THR A 138 -20.08 -2.83 0.72
C THR A 138 -19.12 -1.65 0.69
N GLN A 139 -18.71 -1.10 1.85
CA GLN A 139 -17.70 -0.06 1.95
C GLN A 139 -16.37 -0.67 2.41
N TYR A 140 -15.58 -1.15 1.48
CA TYR A 140 -14.37 -1.93 1.79
C TYR A 140 -13.07 -1.27 1.37
N LEU A 141 -13.04 -0.41 0.35
CA LEU A 141 -11.81 0.19 -0.16
C LEU A 141 -11.53 1.56 0.46
N LYS A 142 -10.31 1.75 0.90
CA LYS A 142 -9.70 3.04 1.22
C LYS A 142 -8.46 3.19 0.37
N PHE A 143 -8.35 4.31 -0.31
CA PHE A 143 -7.21 4.67 -1.16
C PHE A 143 -6.71 6.04 -0.75
N LEU A 144 -5.41 6.14 -0.49
CA LEU A 144 -4.78 7.33 0.03
C LEU A 144 -3.51 7.66 -0.74
N ILE A 145 -3.36 8.90 -1.16
CA ILE A 145 -2.11 9.47 -1.65
C ILE A 145 -1.64 10.52 -0.65
N ILE A 146 -0.44 10.34 -0.13
CA ILE A 146 0.23 11.30 0.74
C ILE A 146 1.56 11.74 0.15
N GLN A 147 1.88 13.01 0.33
CA GLN A 147 3.21 13.54 0.07
C GLN A 147 4.04 13.42 1.35
N VAL A 148 5.24 12.85 1.24
CA VAL A 148 6.16 12.64 2.36
C VAL A 148 7.17 13.77 2.41
N GLN A 149 7.27 14.44 3.59
CA GLN A 149 8.14 15.59 3.83
C GLN A 149 9.26 15.27 4.80
#